data_07dd66d29057820912a77fb4f8f02649
#
_entry.id   07dd66d29057820912a77fb4f8f02649
#
_cell.length_a   1.000
_cell.length_b   1.000
_cell.length_c   1.000
_cell.angle_alpha   90.00
_cell.angle_beta   90.00
_cell.angle_gamma   90.00
#
_symmetry.space_group_name_H-M   'P 1'
#
loop_
_entity.id
_entity.type
_entity.pdbx_description
1 polymer ?
#
loop_
_entity_poly.entity_id
_entity_poly.type
_entity_poly.pdbx_seq_one_letter_code
_entity_poly.pdbx_strand_id
1 'polypeptide(L)'
;MKSRLGVNVDHIATLRNARGEGHPDPISYARQVMNFGANSITIHLREDRRHIRDEDVAIFSKIKRVPINLEMAANNEMLKIALKYKPNFVCIVPEKRNEITTEGGLNITKNKKIIKKVISKLNSKKIRTSLFINPNIKDVFASKELNAKCVELHTGKFALKVKNNKNYLVEFKKIKKCALLAKKLGMEVHAGHGLDYKSVSYTHLRAHET
;
A
#
# COMPACT_ATOMS: atom_id res chain seq x y z
N MET A 1 -3.69 -4.90 -20.31
CA MET A 1 -4.08 -3.77 -19.42
C MET A 1 -2.78 -3.08 -18.97
N LYS A 2 -2.67 -1.76 -19.13
CA LYS A 2 -1.45 -1.02 -18.76
C LYS A 2 -1.31 -0.98 -17.23
N SER A 3 -0.12 -1.27 -16.68
CA SER A 3 0.16 -1.16 -15.24
C SER A 3 0.08 0.30 -14.79
N ARG A 4 -0.35 0.52 -13.55
CA ARG A 4 -0.41 1.85 -12.93
C ARG A 4 0.68 1.95 -11.87
N LEU A 5 1.29 3.13 -11.76
CA LEU A 5 2.34 3.42 -10.79
C LEU A 5 1.78 4.27 -9.65
N GLY A 6 1.80 3.74 -8.43
CA GLY A 6 1.65 4.50 -7.20
C GLY A 6 3.02 4.81 -6.61
N VAL A 7 3.26 6.05 -6.21
CA VAL A 7 4.54 6.48 -5.65
C VAL A 7 4.38 6.83 -4.18
N ASN A 8 5.14 6.15 -3.32
CA ASN A 8 5.21 6.47 -1.90
C ASN A 8 6.17 7.64 -1.66
N VAL A 9 5.72 8.64 -0.88
CA VAL A 9 6.48 9.86 -0.56
C VAL A 9 6.85 9.97 0.92
N ASP A 10 6.69 8.91 1.71
CA ASP A 10 6.95 8.93 3.15
C ASP A 10 8.38 9.32 3.48
N HIS A 11 9.36 8.86 2.72
CA HIS A 11 10.76 9.15 2.99
C HIS A 11 11.14 10.61 2.73
N ILE A 12 10.38 11.32 1.90
CA ILE A 12 10.52 12.79 1.77
C ILE A 12 10.11 13.45 3.09
N ALA A 13 8.99 13.01 3.67
CA ALA A 13 8.56 13.48 4.99
C ALA A 13 9.54 13.07 6.10
N THR A 14 10.14 11.88 6.03
CA THR A 14 11.18 11.44 6.96
C THR A 14 12.36 12.40 6.96
N LEU A 15 12.86 12.76 5.79
CA LEU A 15 13.98 13.69 5.66
C LEU A 15 13.62 15.09 6.15
N ARG A 16 12.43 15.61 5.81
CA ARG A 16 11.89 16.86 6.36
C ARG A 16 11.88 16.84 7.89
N ASN A 17 11.36 15.75 8.47
CA ASN A 17 11.25 15.62 9.92
C ASN A 17 12.63 15.55 10.61
N ALA A 18 13.59 14.86 10.01
CA ALA A 18 14.95 14.75 10.53
C ALA A 18 15.68 16.11 10.51
N ARG A 19 15.38 16.98 9.54
CA ARG A 19 15.92 18.33 9.47
C ARG A 19 15.25 19.32 10.42
N GLY A 20 14.02 19.03 10.86
CA GLY A 20 13.23 19.95 11.68
C GLY A 20 12.71 21.19 10.93
N GLU A 21 12.76 21.18 9.61
CA GLU A 21 12.39 22.28 8.72
C GLU A 21 11.14 21.98 7.89
N GLY A 22 10.70 22.91 7.04
CA GLY A 22 9.61 22.69 6.07
C GLY A 22 10.05 21.96 4.81
N HIS A 23 11.35 21.76 4.61
CA HIS A 23 11.91 21.18 3.38
C HIS A 23 12.77 19.94 3.69
N PRO A 24 12.77 18.90 2.80
CA PRO A 24 11.96 18.79 1.56
C PRO A 24 10.48 18.60 1.83
N ASP A 25 9.63 19.22 1.01
CA ASP A 25 8.17 19.17 1.16
C ASP A 25 7.56 17.97 0.41
N PRO A 26 6.93 17.00 1.08
CA PRO A 26 6.32 15.84 0.44
C PRO A 26 5.18 16.22 -0.51
N ILE A 27 4.51 17.35 -0.29
CA ILE A 27 3.41 17.82 -1.14
C ILE A 27 3.93 18.29 -2.50
N SER A 28 4.97 19.12 -2.47
CA SER A 28 5.64 19.60 -3.69
C SER A 28 6.19 18.44 -4.50
N TYR A 29 6.83 17.48 -3.82
CA TYR A 29 7.38 16.27 -4.45
C TYR A 29 6.28 15.42 -5.09
N ALA A 30 5.17 15.21 -4.40
CA ALA A 30 4.02 14.48 -4.92
C ALA A 30 3.49 15.10 -6.23
N ARG A 31 3.39 16.42 -6.30
CA ARG A 31 2.97 17.12 -7.54
C ARG A 31 3.94 16.86 -8.69
N GLN A 32 5.25 16.91 -8.42
CA GLN A 32 6.27 16.64 -9.45
C GLN A 32 6.16 15.20 -9.96
N VAL A 33 6.01 14.22 -9.07
CA VAL A 33 5.89 12.79 -9.46
C VAL A 33 4.65 12.55 -10.32
N MET A 34 3.54 13.22 -9.99
CA MET A 34 2.33 13.16 -10.82
C MET A 34 2.56 13.75 -12.21
N ASN A 35 3.29 14.85 -12.33
CA ASN A 35 3.66 15.44 -13.62
C ASN A 35 4.57 14.52 -14.45
N PHE A 36 5.36 13.67 -13.79
CA PHE A 36 6.20 12.64 -14.45
C PHE A 36 5.41 11.36 -14.80
N GLY A 37 4.10 11.32 -14.56
CA GLY A 37 3.24 10.24 -15.03
C GLY A 37 2.87 9.19 -13.98
N ALA A 38 3.10 9.44 -12.70
CA ALA A 38 2.53 8.62 -11.64
C ALA A 38 0.99 8.65 -11.71
N ASN A 39 0.35 7.56 -11.26
CA ASN A 39 -1.11 7.43 -11.28
C ASN A 39 -1.75 7.71 -9.92
N SER A 40 -0.97 7.61 -8.85
CA SER A 40 -1.40 7.92 -7.47
C SER A 40 -0.19 8.18 -6.58
N ILE A 41 -0.46 8.83 -5.46
CA ILE A 41 0.51 9.03 -4.39
C ILE A 41 0.11 8.15 -3.21
N THR A 42 1.07 7.45 -2.63
CA THR A 42 0.91 6.68 -1.41
C THR A 42 1.56 7.42 -0.25
N ILE A 43 0.83 7.54 0.84
CA ILE A 43 1.29 8.11 2.10
C ILE A 43 0.91 7.18 3.25
N HIS A 44 1.83 6.93 4.16
CA HIS A 44 1.58 6.12 5.35
C HIS A 44 1.51 6.97 6.61
N LEU A 45 0.30 7.15 7.11
CA LEU A 45 0.10 7.77 8.42
C LEU A 45 0.27 6.71 9.51
N ARG A 46 1.48 6.56 9.99
CA ARG A 46 1.80 5.64 11.08
C ARG A 46 1.25 6.15 12.42
N GLU A 47 0.98 5.25 13.34
CA GLU A 47 0.53 5.60 14.71
C GLU A 47 1.52 6.51 15.42
N ASP A 48 2.82 6.37 15.17
CA ASP A 48 3.90 7.18 15.77
C ASP A 48 4.25 8.46 14.99
N ARG A 49 3.59 8.73 13.86
CA ARG A 49 3.79 9.92 13.02
C ARG A 49 5.25 10.19 12.61
N ARG A 50 6.10 9.16 12.54
CA ARG A 50 7.52 9.32 12.21
C ARG A 50 7.80 9.85 10.80
N HIS A 51 6.84 9.70 9.89
CA HIS A 51 6.94 10.14 8.49
C HIS A 51 5.88 11.21 8.21
N ILE A 52 4.75 10.78 7.66
CA ILE A 52 3.58 11.62 7.41
C ILE A 52 2.93 12.03 8.73
N ARG A 53 2.50 13.30 8.82
CA ARG A 53 1.78 13.88 9.94
C ARG A 53 0.32 14.12 9.59
N ASP A 54 -0.51 14.37 10.58
CA ASP A 54 -1.94 14.64 10.38
C ASP A 54 -2.17 15.88 9.49
N GLU A 55 -1.31 16.90 9.59
CA GLU A 55 -1.33 18.10 8.76
C GLU A 55 -1.07 17.78 7.29
N ASP A 56 -0.13 16.86 7.01
CA ASP A 56 0.16 16.41 5.64
C ASP A 56 -1.08 15.77 5.03
N VAL A 57 -1.74 14.86 5.77
CA VAL A 57 -2.97 14.20 5.31
C VAL A 57 -4.06 15.23 5.02
N ALA A 58 -4.20 16.25 5.89
CA ALA A 58 -5.16 17.34 5.69
C ALA A 58 -4.86 18.14 4.40
N ILE A 59 -3.59 18.40 4.10
CA ILE A 59 -3.18 19.10 2.88
C ILE A 59 -3.40 18.21 1.66
N PHE A 60 -2.93 16.95 1.68
CA PHE A 60 -3.11 15.99 0.60
C PHE A 60 -4.59 15.82 0.22
N SER A 61 -5.49 15.79 1.21
CA SER A 61 -6.93 15.64 0.98
C SER A 61 -7.57 16.80 0.18
N LYS A 62 -6.92 17.95 0.13
CA LYS A 62 -7.39 19.15 -0.58
C LYS A 62 -6.80 19.26 -1.99
N ILE A 63 -5.80 18.45 -2.34
CA ILE A 63 -5.15 18.54 -3.65
C ILE A 63 -6.04 17.87 -4.70
N LYS A 64 -6.54 18.69 -5.62
CA LYS A 64 -7.32 18.20 -6.76
C LYS A 64 -6.41 17.41 -7.72
N ARG A 65 -6.97 16.36 -8.35
CA ARG A 65 -6.31 15.55 -9.40
C ARG A 65 -5.10 14.71 -8.96
N VAL A 66 -4.86 14.58 -7.65
CA VAL A 66 -3.85 13.65 -7.11
C VAL A 66 -4.57 12.57 -6.33
N PRO A 67 -4.78 11.37 -6.90
CA PRO A 67 -5.37 10.26 -6.17
C PRO A 67 -4.46 9.84 -5.03
N ILE A 68 -5.00 9.82 -3.81
CA ILE A 68 -4.25 9.45 -2.61
C ILE A 68 -4.61 8.03 -2.17
N ASN A 69 -3.58 7.21 -1.95
CA ASN A 69 -3.64 5.95 -1.24
C ASN A 69 -3.08 6.15 0.17
N LEU A 70 -3.96 6.11 1.17
CA LEU A 70 -3.58 6.23 2.57
C LEU A 70 -3.30 4.84 3.15
N GLU A 71 -2.05 4.58 3.51
CA GLU A 71 -1.68 3.42 4.31
C GLU A 71 -1.91 3.72 5.79
N MET A 72 -2.52 2.77 6.48
CA MET A 72 -2.85 2.93 7.90
C MET A 72 -3.05 1.60 8.63
N ALA A 73 -2.88 1.61 9.93
CA ALA A 73 -3.26 0.50 10.81
C ALA A 73 -4.78 0.31 10.89
N ALA A 74 -5.21 -0.93 11.13
CA ALA A 74 -6.62 -1.25 11.36
C ALA A 74 -7.04 -0.91 12.80
N ASN A 75 -7.22 0.36 13.12
CA ASN A 75 -7.71 0.81 14.42
C ASN A 75 -8.77 1.93 14.31
N ASN A 76 -9.37 2.31 15.44
CA ASN A 76 -10.45 3.31 15.44
C ASN A 76 -9.95 4.74 15.18
N GLU A 77 -8.74 5.08 15.59
CA GLU A 77 -8.15 6.39 15.37
C GLU A 77 -7.92 6.63 13.87
N MET A 78 -7.20 5.71 13.23
CA MET A 78 -6.93 5.78 11.80
C MET A 78 -8.21 5.75 10.96
N LEU A 79 -9.19 4.94 11.38
CA LEU A 79 -10.50 4.94 10.73
C LEU A 79 -11.19 6.31 10.79
N LYS A 80 -11.16 7.00 11.95
CA LYS A 80 -11.72 8.37 12.08
C LYS A 80 -11.02 9.33 11.13
N ILE A 81 -9.70 9.28 11.03
CA ILE A 81 -8.90 10.12 10.13
C ILE A 81 -9.27 9.85 8.67
N ALA A 82 -9.29 8.59 8.25
CA ALA A 82 -9.66 8.22 6.89
C ALA A 82 -11.10 8.65 6.53
N LEU A 83 -12.05 8.55 7.46
CA LEU A 83 -13.43 9.01 7.25
C LEU A 83 -13.54 10.54 7.19
N LYS A 84 -12.69 11.26 7.92
CA LYS A 84 -12.63 12.73 7.90
C LYS A 84 -12.07 13.26 6.57
N TYR A 85 -10.93 12.72 6.14
CA TYR A 85 -10.21 13.24 4.97
C TYR A 85 -10.58 12.57 3.64
N LYS A 86 -11.25 11.42 3.69
CA LYS A 86 -11.81 10.70 2.52
C LYS A 86 -10.81 10.52 1.37
N PRO A 87 -9.66 9.85 1.60
CA PRO A 87 -8.74 9.55 0.52
C PRO A 87 -9.43 8.68 -0.54
N ASN A 88 -8.90 8.65 -1.76
CA ASN A 88 -9.43 7.83 -2.84
C ASN A 88 -9.33 6.33 -2.50
N PHE A 89 -8.23 5.96 -1.85
CA PHE A 89 -7.89 4.58 -1.52
C PHE A 89 -7.35 4.52 -0.09
N VAL A 90 -7.61 3.40 0.58
CA VAL A 90 -6.99 3.05 1.86
C VAL A 90 -6.37 1.67 1.74
N CYS A 91 -5.09 1.55 2.07
CA CYS A 91 -4.42 0.26 2.26
C CYS A 91 -4.24 0.00 3.75
N ILE A 92 -4.82 -1.09 4.23
CA ILE A 92 -4.66 -1.51 5.62
C ILE A 92 -3.37 -2.31 5.72
N VAL A 93 -2.44 -1.82 6.54
CA VAL A 93 -1.11 -2.40 6.71
C VAL A 93 -0.90 -2.83 8.18
N PRO A 94 -0.03 -3.81 8.46
CA PRO A 94 0.37 -4.10 9.83
C PRO A 94 1.27 -2.98 10.36
N GLU A 95 1.08 -2.61 11.61
CA GLU A 95 1.99 -1.73 12.34
C GLU A 95 2.36 -2.36 13.67
N LYS A 96 3.66 -2.38 13.96
CA LYS A 96 4.21 -2.61 15.27
C LYS A 96 5.13 -1.44 15.60
N ARG A 97 4.97 -0.86 16.78
CA ARG A 97 5.70 0.36 17.19
C ARG A 97 7.22 0.23 17.13
N ASN A 98 7.74 -0.99 17.30
CA ASN A 98 9.18 -1.26 17.33
C ASN A 98 9.78 -1.63 15.97
N GLU A 99 8.98 -1.71 14.88
CA GLU A 99 9.49 -2.05 13.55
C GLU A 99 9.92 -0.79 12.80
N ILE A 100 11.11 -0.84 12.19
CA ILE A 100 11.59 0.25 11.33
C ILE A 100 10.80 0.27 10.03
N THR A 101 10.46 -0.91 9.50
CA THR A 101 9.65 -1.08 8.29
C THR A 101 8.59 -2.16 8.52
N THR A 102 7.61 -2.24 7.63
CA THR A 102 6.60 -3.30 7.63
C THR A 102 7.22 -4.62 7.15
N GLU A 103 7.59 -5.51 8.05
CA GLU A 103 8.32 -6.76 7.75
C GLU A 103 7.43 -7.92 7.26
N GLY A 104 6.22 -7.67 6.84
CA GLY A 104 5.32 -8.71 6.33
C GLY A 104 3.91 -8.21 6.13
N GLY A 105 3.06 -9.05 5.57
CA GLY A 105 1.66 -8.75 5.38
C GLY A 105 0.85 -8.87 6.68
N LEU A 106 -0.37 -8.33 6.66
CA LEU A 106 -1.35 -8.40 7.73
C LEU A 106 -1.60 -9.84 8.20
N ASN A 107 -1.65 -10.03 9.50
CA ASN A 107 -2.26 -11.22 10.07
C ASN A 107 -3.78 -11.04 10.14
N ILE A 108 -4.46 -11.39 9.04
CA ILE A 108 -5.91 -11.21 8.91
C ILE A 108 -6.67 -12.02 9.96
N THR A 109 -6.26 -13.25 10.23
CA THR A 109 -6.93 -14.14 11.16
C THR A 109 -6.98 -13.56 12.56
N LYS A 110 -5.83 -13.08 13.07
CA LYS A 110 -5.72 -12.48 14.40
C LYS A 110 -6.55 -11.20 14.54
N ASN A 111 -6.64 -10.41 13.47
CA ASN A 111 -7.25 -9.08 13.49
C ASN A 111 -8.58 -9.02 12.73
N LYS A 112 -9.21 -10.17 12.42
CA LYS A 112 -10.39 -10.29 11.54
C LYS A 112 -11.52 -9.33 11.93
N LYS A 113 -11.85 -9.23 13.23
CA LYS A 113 -12.97 -8.41 13.73
C LYS A 113 -12.78 -6.91 13.45
N ILE A 114 -11.60 -6.37 13.77
CA ILE A 114 -11.32 -4.94 13.55
C ILE A 114 -11.14 -4.62 12.08
N ILE A 115 -10.46 -5.47 11.31
CA ILE A 115 -10.30 -5.28 9.86
C ILE A 115 -11.68 -5.26 9.17
N LYS A 116 -12.57 -6.20 9.50
CA LYS A 116 -13.95 -6.24 8.97
C LYS A 116 -14.70 -4.94 9.25
N LYS A 117 -14.63 -4.43 10.50
CA LYS A 117 -15.25 -3.17 10.89
C LYS A 117 -14.73 -2.01 10.06
N VAL A 118 -13.40 -1.89 9.92
CA VAL A 118 -12.75 -0.81 9.17
C VAL A 118 -13.16 -0.86 7.69
N ILE A 119 -13.04 -2.02 7.03
CA ILE A 119 -13.43 -2.20 5.63
C ILE A 119 -14.91 -1.83 5.42
N SER A 120 -15.81 -2.32 6.26
CA SER A 120 -17.25 -2.03 6.15
C SER A 120 -17.53 -0.53 6.19
N LYS A 121 -16.91 0.19 7.13
CA LYS A 121 -17.09 1.64 7.27
C LYS A 121 -16.49 2.42 6.11
N LEU A 122 -15.32 2.05 5.61
CA LEU A 122 -14.69 2.70 4.46
C LEU A 122 -15.49 2.45 3.17
N ASN A 123 -15.89 1.21 2.93
CA ASN A 123 -16.68 0.83 1.76
C ASN A 123 -18.04 1.56 1.73
N SER A 124 -18.71 1.76 2.89
CA SER A 124 -19.97 2.53 2.99
C SER A 124 -19.80 4.01 2.59
N LYS A 125 -18.58 4.54 2.66
CA LYS A 125 -18.23 5.90 2.22
C LYS A 125 -17.58 5.93 0.83
N LYS A 126 -17.65 4.84 0.07
CA LYS A 126 -17.08 4.67 -1.27
C LYS A 126 -15.55 4.85 -1.32
N ILE A 127 -14.86 4.67 -0.19
CA ILE A 127 -13.40 4.63 -0.13
C ILE A 127 -12.98 3.21 -0.47
N ARG A 128 -12.21 3.03 -1.56
CA ARG A 128 -11.75 1.70 -1.99
C ARG A 128 -10.70 1.17 -1.02
N THR A 129 -10.95 -0.03 -0.47
CA THR A 129 -10.06 -0.66 0.50
C THR A 129 -9.17 -1.72 -0.12
N SER A 130 -7.90 -1.71 0.28
CA SER A 130 -6.89 -2.73 0.01
C SER A 130 -6.39 -3.34 1.32
N LEU A 131 -5.97 -4.59 1.27
CA LEU A 131 -5.25 -5.25 2.37
C LEU A 131 -3.84 -5.59 1.91
N PHE A 132 -2.84 -5.15 2.67
CA PHE A 132 -1.44 -5.52 2.45
C PHE A 132 -1.18 -6.91 3.03
N ILE A 133 -1.00 -7.91 2.16
CA ILE A 133 -0.94 -9.32 2.54
C ILE A 133 0.33 -10.01 2.03
N ASN A 134 0.77 -11.05 2.72
CA ASN A 134 1.76 -11.94 2.16
C ASN A 134 1.18 -12.68 0.93
N PRO A 135 2.01 -13.08 -0.06
CA PRO A 135 1.55 -13.87 -1.20
C PRO A 135 1.19 -15.30 -0.76
N ASN A 136 0.06 -15.44 -0.09
CA ASN A 136 -0.51 -16.66 0.47
C ASN A 136 -1.97 -16.79 0.04
N ILE A 137 -2.35 -17.94 -0.47
CA ILE A 137 -3.70 -18.24 -0.95
C ILE A 137 -4.77 -18.07 0.14
N LYS A 138 -4.46 -18.45 1.38
CA LYS A 138 -5.39 -18.29 2.52
C LYS A 138 -5.69 -16.81 2.79
N ASP A 139 -4.68 -15.95 2.71
CA ASP A 139 -4.86 -14.51 2.93
C ASP A 139 -5.65 -13.85 1.79
N VAL A 140 -5.51 -14.34 0.55
CA VAL A 140 -6.33 -13.88 -0.59
C VAL A 140 -7.81 -14.22 -0.37
N PHE A 141 -8.14 -15.46 0.04
CA PHE A 141 -9.53 -15.84 0.36
C PHE A 141 -10.07 -15.03 1.55
N ALA A 142 -9.29 -14.90 2.62
CA ALA A 142 -9.70 -14.12 3.79
C ALA A 142 -9.97 -12.64 3.43
N SER A 143 -9.18 -12.06 2.53
CA SER A 143 -9.41 -10.70 2.03
C SER A 143 -10.75 -10.57 1.29
N LYS A 144 -11.10 -11.57 0.47
CA LYS A 144 -12.38 -11.62 -0.23
C LYS A 144 -13.56 -11.75 0.74
N GLU A 145 -13.46 -12.64 1.75
CA GLU A 145 -14.48 -12.79 2.79
C GLU A 145 -14.74 -11.50 3.56
N LEU A 146 -13.72 -10.66 3.73
CA LEU A 146 -13.82 -9.36 4.39
C LEU A 146 -14.36 -8.26 3.47
N ASN A 147 -14.72 -8.56 2.22
CA ASN A 147 -15.14 -7.59 1.20
C ASN A 147 -14.10 -6.52 0.87
N ALA A 148 -12.80 -6.83 0.97
CA ALA A 148 -11.77 -6.00 0.42
C ALA A 148 -11.94 -5.88 -1.10
N LYS A 149 -11.77 -4.68 -1.64
CA LYS A 149 -11.89 -4.43 -3.09
C LYS A 149 -10.58 -4.70 -3.81
N CYS A 150 -9.48 -4.68 -3.08
CA CYS A 150 -8.14 -4.85 -3.60
C CYS A 150 -7.29 -5.63 -2.60
N VAL A 151 -6.25 -6.27 -3.09
CA VAL A 151 -5.13 -6.78 -2.28
C VAL A 151 -3.83 -6.17 -2.79
N GLU A 152 -2.94 -5.86 -1.87
CA GLU A 152 -1.56 -5.51 -2.19
C GLU A 152 -0.65 -6.66 -1.71
N LEU A 153 0.02 -7.30 -2.67
CA LEU A 153 0.90 -8.44 -2.40
C LEU A 153 2.29 -7.94 -1.99
N HIS A 154 2.73 -8.36 -0.82
CA HIS A 154 4.05 -8.05 -0.28
C HIS A 154 5.16 -8.67 -1.14
N THR A 155 6.01 -7.85 -1.75
CA THR A 155 7.07 -8.29 -2.68
C THR A 155 8.47 -8.31 -2.06
N GLY A 156 8.64 -7.96 -0.79
CA GLY A 156 9.95 -7.78 -0.15
C GLY A 156 10.88 -8.98 -0.27
N LYS A 157 10.38 -10.20 -0.01
CA LYS A 157 11.20 -11.43 -0.16
C LYS A 157 11.65 -11.67 -1.60
N PHE A 158 10.78 -11.37 -2.57
CA PHE A 158 11.11 -11.45 -3.99
C PHE A 158 12.19 -10.41 -4.35
N ALA A 159 11.96 -9.14 -4.01
CA ALA A 159 12.87 -8.05 -4.30
C ALA A 159 14.26 -8.27 -3.67
N LEU A 160 14.31 -8.73 -2.41
CA LEU A 160 15.56 -9.05 -1.73
C LEU A 160 16.36 -10.16 -2.44
N LYS A 161 15.67 -11.20 -2.94
CA LYS A 161 16.34 -12.28 -3.71
C LYS A 161 16.89 -11.76 -5.04
N VAL A 162 16.13 -10.91 -5.77
CA VAL A 162 16.59 -10.27 -7.00
C VAL A 162 17.81 -9.40 -6.72
N LYS A 163 17.74 -8.53 -5.70
CA LYS A 163 18.83 -7.63 -5.30
C LYS A 163 20.13 -8.40 -4.99
N ASN A 164 20.01 -9.56 -4.33
CA ASN A 164 21.14 -10.39 -3.93
C ASN A 164 21.54 -11.45 -4.97
N ASN A 165 21.04 -11.35 -6.20
CA ASN A 165 21.26 -12.31 -7.28
C ASN A 165 20.97 -13.77 -6.88
N LYS A 166 19.97 -13.98 -5.99
CA LYS A 166 19.52 -15.31 -5.56
C LYS A 166 18.33 -15.77 -6.37
N ASN A 167 18.08 -17.09 -6.39
CA ASN A 167 16.91 -17.64 -7.08
C ASN A 167 15.61 -17.08 -6.48
N TYR A 168 14.90 -16.29 -7.25
CA TYR A 168 13.65 -15.61 -6.90
C TYR A 168 12.40 -16.31 -7.44
N LEU A 169 12.54 -17.32 -8.30
CA LEU A 169 11.42 -17.94 -9.03
C LEU A 169 10.31 -18.50 -8.12
N VAL A 170 10.68 -19.06 -6.97
CA VAL A 170 9.69 -19.58 -6.01
C VAL A 170 8.81 -18.47 -5.48
N GLU A 171 9.39 -17.33 -5.08
CA GLU A 171 8.63 -16.18 -4.58
C GLU A 171 7.81 -15.54 -5.69
N PHE A 172 8.35 -15.42 -6.88
CA PHE A 172 7.63 -14.92 -8.06
C PHE A 172 6.39 -15.78 -8.38
N LYS A 173 6.55 -17.13 -8.41
CA LYS A 173 5.43 -18.06 -8.63
C LYS A 173 4.33 -17.91 -7.58
N LYS A 174 4.68 -17.70 -6.29
CA LYS A 174 3.70 -17.44 -5.23
C LYS A 174 2.93 -16.15 -5.49
N ILE A 175 3.62 -15.04 -5.81
CA ILE A 175 3.01 -13.75 -6.12
C ILE A 175 2.08 -13.89 -7.32
N LYS A 176 2.55 -14.49 -8.43
CA LYS A 176 1.76 -14.73 -9.65
C LYS A 176 0.49 -15.54 -9.34
N LYS A 177 0.60 -16.65 -8.60
CA LYS A 177 -0.55 -17.49 -8.22
C LYS A 177 -1.58 -16.72 -7.40
N CYS A 178 -1.14 -15.94 -6.42
CA CYS A 178 -2.03 -15.12 -5.60
C CYS A 178 -2.68 -13.99 -6.40
N ALA A 179 -1.95 -13.35 -7.30
CA ALA A 179 -2.48 -12.31 -8.18
C ALA A 179 -3.58 -12.84 -9.10
N LEU A 180 -3.36 -14.00 -9.73
CA LEU A 180 -4.36 -14.64 -10.59
C LEU A 180 -5.61 -15.03 -9.80
N LEU A 181 -5.44 -15.60 -8.60
CA LEU A 181 -6.57 -15.95 -7.74
C LEU A 181 -7.36 -14.71 -7.33
N ALA A 182 -6.69 -13.65 -6.87
CA ALA A 182 -7.37 -12.42 -6.47
C ALA A 182 -8.18 -11.82 -7.63
N LYS A 183 -7.62 -11.79 -8.85
CA LYS A 183 -8.35 -11.39 -10.06
C LYS A 183 -9.57 -12.27 -10.33
N LYS A 184 -9.41 -13.60 -10.23
CA LYS A 184 -10.53 -14.56 -10.41
C LYS A 184 -11.66 -14.31 -9.39
N LEU A 185 -11.31 -13.88 -8.18
CA LEU A 185 -12.27 -13.53 -7.13
C LEU A 185 -12.85 -12.10 -7.30
N GLY A 186 -12.52 -11.38 -8.37
CA GLY A 186 -13.02 -10.04 -8.66
C GLY A 186 -12.40 -8.95 -7.81
N MET A 187 -11.19 -9.15 -7.28
CA MET A 187 -10.42 -8.14 -6.57
C MET A 187 -9.37 -7.51 -7.50
N GLU A 188 -9.12 -6.22 -7.30
CA GLU A 188 -7.96 -5.55 -7.89
C GLU A 188 -6.68 -6.01 -7.19
N VAL A 189 -5.56 -6.02 -7.92
CA VAL A 189 -4.28 -6.51 -7.41
C VAL A 189 -3.22 -5.44 -7.56
N HIS A 190 -2.58 -5.13 -6.44
CA HIS A 190 -1.36 -4.34 -6.37
C HIS A 190 -0.20 -5.23 -5.92
N ALA A 191 1.00 -4.76 -6.16
CA ALA A 191 2.23 -5.36 -5.66
C ALA A 191 3.16 -4.24 -5.21
N GLY A 192 3.72 -4.36 -4.03
CA GLY A 192 4.55 -3.32 -3.45
C GLY A 192 5.48 -3.83 -2.36
N HIS A 193 6.28 -2.93 -1.85
CA HIS A 193 7.31 -3.07 -0.83
C HIS A 193 8.61 -3.72 -1.33
N GLY A 194 9.69 -2.95 -1.23
CA GLY A 194 11.05 -3.40 -1.51
C GLY A 194 11.44 -3.49 -2.99
N LEU A 195 10.52 -3.18 -3.92
CA LEU A 195 10.82 -3.14 -5.34
C LEU A 195 11.79 -2.00 -5.67
N ASP A 196 12.74 -2.27 -6.55
CA ASP A 196 13.72 -1.34 -7.10
C ASP A 196 13.75 -1.40 -8.64
N TYR A 197 14.66 -0.64 -9.26
CA TYR A 197 14.78 -0.60 -10.73
C TYR A 197 15.09 -1.96 -11.36
N LYS A 198 15.77 -2.87 -10.65
CA LYS A 198 16.05 -4.22 -11.13
C LYS A 198 14.83 -5.13 -11.00
N SER A 199 14.19 -5.10 -9.84
CA SER A 199 13.08 -6.01 -9.52
C SER A 199 11.75 -5.57 -10.12
N VAL A 200 11.52 -4.27 -10.34
CA VAL A 200 10.26 -3.77 -10.93
C VAL A 200 10.04 -4.25 -12.36
N SER A 201 11.09 -4.46 -13.12
CA SER A 201 10.99 -5.00 -14.49
C SER A 201 10.27 -6.35 -14.55
N TYR A 202 10.39 -7.18 -13.51
CA TYR A 202 9.67 -8.45 -13.42
C TYR A 202 8.19 -8.30 -13.09
N THR A 203 7.76 -7.19 -12.50
CA THR A 203 6.33 -6.95 -12.22
C THR A 203 5.57 -6.53 -13.47
N HIS A 204 6.25 -5.96 -14.48
CA HIS A 204 5.71 -5.67 -15.80
C HIS A 204 5.73 -6.88 -16.71
N LEU A 205 6.58 -7.87 -16.40
CA LEU A 205 6.67 -9.11 -17.12
C LEU A 205 5.46 -9.99 -16.81
N ARG A 206 4.40 -9.68 -17.57
CA ARG A 206 3.61 -10.66 -18.27
C ARG A 206 2.43 -11.27 -17.57
N ALA A 207 1.38 -10.54 -17.79
CA ALA A 207 0.12 -11.15 -18.16
C ALA A 207 0.17 -11.87 -19.56
N HIS A 208 1.31 -11.95 -20.23
CA HIS A 208 1.41 -12.31 -21.65
C HIS A 208 2.25 -13.54 -21.99
N GLU A 209 2.62 -14.38 -21.04
CA GLU A 209 3.12 -15.72 -21.37
C GLU A 209 2.16 -16.77 -20.85
N THR A 210 1.25 -17.16 -21.74
CA THR A 210 0.52 -18.42 -21.71
C THR A 210 1.48 -19.58 -21.87
#